data_0a9b36f46d264337fe5fa9e73da716ac
#
_entry.id   0a9b36f46d264337fe5fa9e73da716ac
#
_cell.length_a   1.000
_cell.length_b   1.000
_cell.length_c   1.000
_cell.angle_alpha   90.00
_cell.angle_beta   90.00
_cell.angle_gamma   90.00
#
_symmetry.space_group_name_H-M   'P 1'
#
loop_
_entity.id
_entity.type
_entity.pdbx_description
1 polymer ?
#
loop_
_entity_poly.entity_id
_entity_poly.type
_entity_poly.pdbx_seq_one_letter_code
_entity_poly.pdbx_strand_id
1 'polypeptide(L)' 'LSLQEKEIEMIKRSLEKNNNKRKLAAKELGISERTLYRKIKQYDL' A
#
# COMPACT_ATOMS: atom_id res chain seq x y z
N LEU A 1 16.57 -10.09 -2.11
CA LEU A 1 15.37 -9.26 -2.13
C LEU A 1 14.18 -10.06 -1.67
N SER A 2 13.50 -9.61 -0.66
CA SER A 2 12.32 -10.31 -0.15
C SER A 2 11.06 -9.79 -0.83
N LEU A 3 10.06 -10.68 -0.92
CA LEU A 3 8.75 -10.30 -1.46
C LEU A 3 8.11 -9.23 -0.58
N GLN A 4 8.38 -9.28 0.72
CA GLN A 4 7.86 -8.32 1.67
C GLN A 4 8.41 -6.92 1.39
N GLU A 5 9.69 -6.81 1.12
CA GLU A 5 10.31 -5.52 0.81
C GLU A 5 9.71 -4.92 -0.47
N LYS A 6 9.49 -5.76 -1.46
CA LYS A 6 8.87 -5.31 -2.71
C LYS A 6 7.44 -4.85 -2.49
N GLU A 7 6.72 -5.55 -1.64
CA GLU A 7 5.35 -5.18 -1.32
C GLU A 7 5.30 -3.83 -0.62
N ILE A 8 6.19 -3.62 0.35
CA ILE A 8 6.26 -2.36 1.07
C ILE A 8 6.56 -1.21 0.11
N GLU A 9 7.50 -1.41 -0.79
CA GLU A 9 7.86 -0.40 -1.77
C GLU A 9 6.70 -0.07 -2.68
N MET A 10 5.98 -1.08 -3.15
CA MET A 10 4.83 -0.86 -4.02
C MET A 10 3.73 -0.06 -3.31
N ILE A 11 3.48 -0.39 -2.06
CA ILE A 11 2.47 0.32 -1.26
C ILE A 11 2.88 1.78 -1.08
N LYS A 12 4.11 2.02 -0.69
CA LYS A 12 4.62 3.39 -0.51
C LYS A 12 4.49 4.20 -1.78
N ARG A 13 4.89 3.61 -2.89
CA ARG A 13 4.85 4.28 -4.18
C ARG A 13 3.42 4.63 -4.59
N SER A 14 2.51 3.69 -4.38
CA SER A 14 1.12 3.92 -4.72
C SER A 14 0.49 4.99 -3.84
N LEU A 15 0.82 5.02 -2.56
CA LEU A 15 0.33 6.05 -1.66
C LEU A 15 0.84 7.43 -2.06
N GLU A 16 2.12 7.54 -2.38
CA GLU A 16 2.70 8.81 -2.81
C GLU A 16 2.06 9.30 -4.10
N LYS A 17 1.91 8.39 -5.05
CA LYS A 17 1.33 8.71 -6.35
C LYS A 17 -0.11 9.21 -6.22
N ASN A 18 -0.84 8.70 -5.24
CA ASN A 18 -2.24 9.05 -5.03
C ASN A 18 -2.46 10.05 -3.90
N ASN A 19 -1.42 10.79 -3.53
CA ASN A 19 -1.49 11.81 -2.48
C ASN A 19 -2.00 11.25 -1.15
N ASN A 20 -1.56 10.03 -0.82
CA ASN A 20 -1.94 9.33 0.40
C ASN A 20 -3.44 9.03 0.50
N LYS A 21 -4.13 9.02 -0.62
CA LYS A 21 -5.54 8.64 -0.65
C LYS A 21 -5.61 7.11 -0.73
N ARG A 22 -5.89 6.50 0.39
CA ARG A 22 -5.87 5.06 0.51
C ARG A 22 -6.84 4.35 -0.43
N LYS A 23 -7.99 4.93 -0.63
CA LYS A 23 -8.98 4.34 -1.53
C LYS A 23 -8.44 4.19 -2.95
N LEU A 24 -7.80 5.24 -3.45
CA LEU A 24 -7.21 5.21 -4.78
C LEU A 24 -6.00 4.29 -4.86
N ALA A 25 -5.17 4.31 -3.82
CA ALA A 25 -4.00 3.44 -3.76
C ALA A 25 -4.41 1.97 -3.74
N ALA A 26 -5.42 1.64 -2.95
CA ALA A 26 -5.92 0.26 -2.87
C ALA A 26 -6.46 -0.19 -4.22
N LYS A 27 -7.19 0.66 -4.90
CA LYS A 27 -7.74 0.35 -6.21
C LYS A 27 -6.61 0.08 -7.22
N GLU A 28 -5.58 0.91 -7.19
CA GLU A 28 -4.43 0.74 -8.07
C GLU A 28 -3.70 -0.56 -7.78
N LEU A 29 -3.58 -0.92 -6.51
CA LEU A 29 -2.90 -2.13 -6.10
C LEU A 29 -3.76 -3.40 -6.27
N GLY A 30 -5.05 -3.23 -6.57
CA GLY A 30 -5.95 -4.37 -6.75
C GLY A 30 -6.34 -5.03 -5.45
N ILE A 31 -6.37 -4.29 -4.36
CA ILE A 31 -6.76 -4.81 -3.05
C ILE A 31 -7.83 -3.92 -2.45
N SER A 32 -8.50 -4.41 -1.39
CA SER A 32 -9.49 -3.61 -0.71
C SER A 32 -8.83 -2.57 0.19
N GLU A 33 -9.57 -1.51 0.52
CA GLU A 33 -9.08 -0.49 1.44
C GLU A 33 -8.73 -1.11 2.79
N ARG A 34 -9.52 -2.06 3.23
CA ARG A 34 -9.30 -2.73 4.50
C ARG A 34 -7.98 -3.48 4.51
N THR A 35 -7.69 -4.19 3.42
CA THR A 35 -6.43 -4.91 3.31
C THR A 35 -5.27 -3.93 3.30
N LEU A 36 -5.39 -2.84 2.57
CA LEU A 36 -4.35 -1.83 2.52
C LEU A 36 -4.11 -1.23 3.90
N TYR A 37 -5.17 -0.89 4.61
CA TYR A 37 -5.07 -0.31 5.95
C TYR A 37 -4.33 -1.26 6.90
N ARG A 38 -4.67 -2.54 6.82
CA ARG A 38 -4.03 -3.57 7.64
C ARG A 38 -2.53 -3.64 7.36
N LYS A 39 -2.16 -3.59 6.08
CA LYS A 39 -0.76 -3.65 5.68
C LYS A 39 0.00 -2.41 6.07
N ILE A 40 -0.62 -1.25 6.01
CA ILE A 40 0.00 -0.01 6.45
C ILE A 40 0.37 -0.12 7.94
N LYS A 41 -0.53 -0.67 8.74
CA LYS A 41 -0.27 -0.86 10.16
C LYS A 41 0.80 -1.92 10.40
N GLN A 42 0.71 -3.01 9.65
CA GLN A 42 1.66 -4.11 9.78
C GLN A 42 3.09 -3.67 9.50
N TYR A 43 3.28 -2.84 8.50
CA TYR A 43 4.60 -2.38 8.09
C TYR A 43 4.98 -1.02 8.66
N ASP A 44 4.11 -0.43 9.46
CA ASP A 44 4.37 0.85 10.09
C ASP A 44 4.65 1.96 9.06
N LEU A 45 3.78 2.04 8.09
CA LEU A 45 3.91 3.03 7.02
C LEU A 45 3.15 4.32 7.29
#